data_d9e5406a1a849a7934088fb29445b48a
#
_entry.id   d9e5406a1a849a7934088fb29445b48a
#
_cell.length_a   1.000
_cell.length_b   1.000
_cell.length_c   1.000
_cell.angle_alpha   90.00
_cell.angle_beta   90.00
_cell.angle_gamma   90.00
#
_symmetry.space_group_name_H-M   'P 1'
#
loop_
_entity.id
_entity.type
_entity.pdbx_description
1 polymer ?
#
loop_
_entity_poly.entity_id
_entity_poly.type
_entity_poly.pdbx_seq_one_letter_code
_entity_poly.pdbx_strand_id
1 'polypeptide(L)'
;MTVSLIISTYNWPRALYLCLDSVMQQTAMPTEILIADDGSGISTRDVVRHFEAVSPVPIRHIWHEDKGFRLAMIRNKAIAASRCEYIIQIDGDLILQRH
;
A
#
# COMPACT_ATOMS: atom_id res chain seq x y z
N MET A 1 -7.55 -15.13 11.77
CA MET A 1 -8.09 -13.93 11.08
C MET A 1 -7.08 -13.42 10.08
N THR A 2 -7.50 -13.21 8.83
CA THR A 2 -6.62 -12.70 7.79
C THR A 2 -7.00 -11.25 7.45
N VAL A 3 -6.01 -10.41 7.26
CA VAL A 3 -6.19 -8.97 7.05
C VAL A 3 -5.36 -8.51 5.86
N SER A 4 -6.02 -7.83 4.91
CA SER A 4 -5.35 -7.09 3.84
C SER A 4 -5.29 -5.62 4.23
N LEU A 5 -4.09 -5.05 4.24
CA LEU A 5 -3.89 -3.61 4.40
C LEU A 5 -3.75 -2.99 3.02
N ILE A 6 -4.68 -2.12 2.65
CA ILE A 6 -4.64 -1.39 1.39
C ILE A 6 -4.15 0.03 1.65
N ILE A 7 -3.07 0.41 0.99
CA ILE A 7 -2.47 1.74 1.09
C ILE A 7 -2.63 2.43 -0.26
N SER A 8 -3.37 3.54 -0.29
CA SER A 8 -3.55 4.32 -1.52
C SER A 8 -2.44 5.35 -1.65
N THR A 9 -1.93 5.54 -2.87
CA THR A 9 -0.85 6.49 -3.14
C THR A 9 -0.95 7.08 -4.55
N TYR A 10 -0.38 8.28 -4.72
CA TYR A 10 -0.18 8.90 -6.02
C TYR A 10 1.02 9.86 -5.96
N ASN A 11 2.07 9.54 -6.71
CA ASN A 11 3.25 10.40 -6.94
C ASN A 11 3.81 11.11 -5.69
N TRP A 12 3.82 10.41 -4.56
CA TRP A 12 4.41 10.93 -3.32
C TRP A 12 5.28 9.85 -2.66
N PRO A 13 6.43 9.54 -3.28
CA PRO A 13 7.27 8.42 -2.83
C PRO A 13 7.77 8.57 -1.39
N ARG A 14 8.12 9.80 -0.96
CA ARG A 14 8.57 10.02 0.40
C ARG A 14 7.50 9.70 1.43
N ALA A 15 6.27 10.16 1.20
CA ALA A 15 5.17 9.86 2.11
C ALA A 15 4.88 8.37 2.18
N LEU A 16 4.87 7.70 1.02
CA LEU A 16 4.68 6.25 0.96
C LEU A 16 5.80 5.51 1.69
N TYR A 17 7.04 5.94 1.53
CA TYR A 17 8.17 5.36 2.24
C TYR A 17 7.96 5.43 3.76
N LEU A 18 7.62 6.61 4.28
CA LEU A 18 7.40 6.80 5.71
C LEU A 18 6.21 6.00 6.22
N CYS A 19 5.14 5.91 5.43
CA CYS A 19 3.97 5.10 5.75
C CYS A 19 4.35 3.61 5.86
N LEU A 20 5.01 3.06 4.85
CA LEU A 20 5.42 1.65 4.85
C LEU A 20 6.43 1.36 5.95
N ASP A 21 7.37 2.27 6.21
CA ASP A 21 8.32 2.11 7.30
C ASP A 21 7.59 2.01 8.64
N SER A 22 6.57 2.84 8.86
CA SER A 22 5.77 2.77 10.09
C SER A 22 4.97 1.47 10.20
N VAL A 23 4.49 0.93 9.08
CA VAL A 23 3.81 -0.37 9.04
C VAL A 23 4.79 -1.49 9.45
N MET A 24 6.02 -1.46 8.93
CA MET A 24 7.04 -2.47 9.26
C MET A 24 7.39 -2.49 10.75
N GLN A 25 7.14 -1.41 11.47
CA GLN A 25 7.44 -1.29 12.90
C GLN A 25 6.28 -1.70 13.81
N GLN A 26 5.16 -2.12 13.26
CA GLN A 26 4.03 -2.59 14.06
C GLN A 26 4.34 -3.95 14.70
N THR A 27 3.84 -4.17 15.91
CA THR A 27 4.00 -5.45 16.61
C THR A 27 3.14 -6.55 15.99
N ALA A 28 1.99 -6.18 15.41
CA ALA A 28 1.12 -7.11 14.69
C ALA A 28 1.05 -6.67 13.23
N MET A 29 1.50 -7.54 12.33
CA MET A 29 1.52 -7.26 10.90
C MET A 29 0.23 -7.75 10.22
N PRO A 30 -0.22 -7.06 9.14
CA PRO A 30 -1.30 -7.61 8.32
C PRO A 30 -0.85 -8.89 7.62
N THR A 31 -1.78 -9.64 7.06
CA THR A 31 -1.47 -10.84 6.30
C THR A 31 -0.83 -10.51 4.95
N GLU A 32 -1.29 -9.45 4.32
CA GLU A 32 -0.74 -8.93 3.06
C GLU A 32 -0.91 -7.42 3.01
N ILE A 33 -0.11 -6.78 2.16
CA ILE A 33 -0.19 -5.33 1.91
C ILE A 33 -0.43 -5.14 0.42
N LEU A 34 -1.42 -4.34 0.05
CA LEU A 34 -1.71 -3.97 -1.32
C LEU A 34 -1.51 -2.46 -1.49
N ILE A 35 -0.66 -2.07 -2.41
CA ILE A 35 -0.44 -0.66 -2.71
C ILE A 35 -1.37 -0.29 -3.86
N ALA A 36 -2.40 0.49 -3.56
CA ALA A 36 -3.37 0.99 -4.55
C ALA A 36 -2.83 2.29 -5.14
N ASP A 37 -2.20 2.20 -6.30
CA ASP A 37 -1.42 3.28 -6.90
C ASP A 37 -2.13 3.86 -8.13
N ASP A 38 -2.54 5.12 -8.05
CA ASP A 38 -3.29 5.82 -9.09
C ASP A 38 -2.37 6.39 -10.18
N GLY A 39 -1.44 5.60 -10.67
CA GLY A 39 -0.63 5.96 -11.82
C GLY A 39 0.68 6.68 -11.51
N SER A 40 1.29 6.40 -10.35
CA SER A 40 2.59 6.99 -10.00
C SER A 40 3.70 6.56 -10.94
N GLY A 41 4.77 7.36 -10.97
CA GLY A 41 5.96 7.09 -11.76
C GLY A 41 6.94 6.16 -11.07
N ILE A 42 8.15 6.08 -11.65
CA ILE A 42 9.22 5.16 -11.24
C ILE A 42 9.65 5.33 -9.80
N SER A 43 9.72 6.57 -9.29
CA SER A 43 10.18 6.80 -7.92
C SER A 43 9.29 6.12 -6.87
N THR A 44 7.98 6.14 -7.09
CA THR A 44 7.03 5.44 -6.21
C THR A 44 7.17 3.93 -6.36
N ARG A 45 7.33 3.43 -7.58
CA ARG A 45 7.55 2.01 -7.83
C ARG A 45 8.81 1.51 -7.11
N ASP A 46 9.87 2.31 -7.10
CA ASP A 46 11.11 1.94 -6.43
C ASP A 46 10.94 1.82 -4.91
N VAL A 47 10.13 2.69 -4.31
CA VAL A 47 9.77 2.57 -2.90
C VAL A 47 9.04 1.25 -2.63
N VAL A 48 8.07 0.89 -3.45
CA VAL A 48 7.33 -0.37 -3.30
C VAL A 48 8.29 -1.56 -3.40
N ARG A 49 9.17 -1.56 -4.39
CA ARG A 49 10.13 -2.64 -4.59
C ARG A 49 11.11 -2.79 -3.43
N HIS A 50 11.54 -1.67 -2.85
CA HIS A 50 12.39 -1.70 -1.65
C HIS A 50 11.71 -2.46 -0.52
N PHE A 51 10.45 -2.14 -0.22
CA PHE A 51 9.73 -2.79 0.86
C PHE A 51 9.31 -4.23 0.53
N GLU A 52 9.05 -4.56 -0.74
CA GLU A 52 8.82 -5.94 -1.15
C GLU A 52 10.00 -6.84 -0.77
N ALA A 53 11.23 -6.32 -0.88
CA ALA A 53 12.44 -7.07 -0.58
C ALA A 53 12.68 -7.30 0.92
N VAL A 54 12.18 -6.42 1.79
CA VAL A 54 12.46 -6.46 3.24
C VAL A 54 11.25 -6.81 4.10
N SER A 55 10.05 -6.78 3.55
CA SER A 55 8.83 -7.04 4.32
C SER A 55 8.69 -8.51 4.69
N PRO A 56 8.25 -8.82 5.93
CA PRO A 56 7.94 -10.20 6.34
C PRO A 56 6.62 -10.71 5.75
N VAL A 57 5.81 -9.84 5.15
CA VAL A 57 4.53 -10.23 4.54
C VAL A 57 4.52 -9.82 3.07
N PRO A 58 3.70 -10.49 2.21
CA PRO A 58 3.63 -10.13 0.79
C PRO A 58 3.15 -8.69 0.59
N ILE A 59 3.81 -7.97 -0.31
CA ILE A 59 3.38 -6.66 -0.78
C ILE A 59 3.09 -6.79 -2.26
N ARG A 60 1.90 -6.35 -2.69
CA ARG A 60 1.52 -6.34 -4.12
C ARG A 60 1.23 -4.92 -4.56
N HIS A 61 1.77 -4.54 -5.70
CA HIS A 61 1.60 -3.20 -6.29
C HIS A 61 0.47 -3.26 -7.31
N ILE A 62 -0.70 -2.71 -6.96
CA ILE A 62 -1.86 -2.60 -7.85
C ILE A 62 -1.81 -1.21 -8.48
N TRP A 63 -1.50 -1.17 -9.77
CA TRP A 63 -1.24 0.07 -10.49
C TRP A 63 -2.14 0.18 -11.72
N HIS A 64 -2.54 1.39 -12.10
CA HIS A 64 -3.13 1.67 -13.41
C HIS A 64 -2.56 3.00 -13.92
N GLU A 65 -2.76 3.26 -15.23
CA GLU A 65 -2.28 4.49 -15.86
C GLU A 65 -2.84 5.73 -15.16
N ASP A 66 -2.00 6.78 -15.12
CA ASP A 66 -2.42 8.11 -14.65
C ASP A 66 -3.30 8.75 -15.74
N LYS A 67 -4.61 8.72 -15.52
CA LYS A 67 -5.62 9.34 -16.40
C LYS A 67 -6.52 10.27 -15.60
N GLY A 68 -5.91 11.13 -14.78
CA GLY A 68 -6.61 11.99 -13.86
C GLY A 68 -6.88 11.29 -12.53
N PHE A 69 -7.56 11.97 -11.62
CA PHE A 69 -7.77 11.48 -10.27
C PHE A 69 -8.79 10.35 -10.25
N ARG A 70 -8.33 9.12 -10.08
CA ARG A 70 -9.18 7.91 -10.07
C ARG A 70 -8.93 7.05 -8.85
N LEU A 71 -8.82 7.68 -7.67
CA LEU A 71 -8.46 6.99 -6.43
C LEU A 71 -9.50 5.92 -6.05
N ALA A 72 -10.80 6.22 -6.21
CA ALA A 72 -11.84 5.25 -5.91
C ALA A 72 -11.73 4.01 -6.81
N MET A 73 -11.39 4.18 -8.08
CA MET A 73 -11.23 3.08 -9.02
C MET A 73 -10.06 2.17 -8.61
N ILE A 74 -8.91 2.74 -8.26
CA ILE A 74 -7.75 1.91 -7.88
C ILE A 74 -7.97 1.22 -6.54
N ARG A 75 -8.67 1.87 -5.59
CA ARG A 75 -9.07 1.22 -4.34
C ARG A 75 -9.97 0.02 -4.61
N ASN A 76 -10.93 0.14 -5.51
CA ASN A 76 -11.80 -0.98 -5.87
C ASN A 76 -11.01 -2.13 -6.51
N LYS A 77 -10.02 -1.82 -7.35
CA LYS A 77 -9.14 -2.83 -7.93
C LYS A 77 -8.35 -3.57 -6.85
N ALA A 78 -7.85 -2.84 -5.86
CA ALA A 78 -7.11 -3.44 -4.74
C ALA A 78 -8.03 -4.31 -3.89
N ILE A 79 -9.26 -3.86 -3.60
CA ILE A 79 -10.24 -4.65 -2.87
C ILE A 79 -10.53 -5.96 -3.60
N ALA A 80 -10.74 -5.90 -4.92
CA ALA A 80 -10.99 -7.09 -5.73
C ALA A 80 -9.78 -8.05 -5.75
N ALA A 81 -8.57 -7.52 -5.60
CA ALA A 81 -7.34 -8.32 -5.55
C ALA A 81 -7.05 -8.90 -4.17
N SER A 82 -7.72 -8.41 -3.12
CA SER A 82 -7.52 -8.89 -1.75
C SER A 82 -7.87 -10.37 -1.61
N ARG A 83 -7.07 -11.08 -0.83
CA ARG A 83 -7.25 -12.52 -0.55
C ARG A 83 -7.63 -12.79 0.89
N CYS A 84 -7.90 -11.76 1.67
CA CYS A 84 -8.11 -11.87 3.10
C CYS A 84 -9.56 -11.62 3.49
N GLU A 85 -9.92 -12.05 4.71
CA GLU A 85 -11.29 -11.90 5.24
C GLU A 85 -11.63 -10.46 5.58
N TYR A 86 -10.64 -9.69 6.05
CA TYR A 86 -10.81 -8.31 6.48
C TYR A 86 -9.94 -7.38 5.68
N ILE A 87 -10.43 -6.17 5.42
CA ILE A 87 -9.73 -5.16 4.65
C ILE A 87 -9.64 -3.90 5.49
N ILE A 88 -8.42 -3.37 5.64
CA ILE A 88 -8.16 -2.07 6.25
C ILE A 88 -7.61 -1.17 5.16
N GLN A 89 -8.16 0.01 5.00
CA GLN A 89 -7.70 1.00 4.02
C GLN A 89 -7.13 2.22 4.72
N ILE A 90 -5.93 2.64 4.30
CA ILE A 90 -5.31 3.87 4.78
C ILE A 90 -4.74 4.66 3.60
N ASP A 91 -4.54 5.96 3.80
CA ASP A 91 -3.87 6.80 2.82
C ASP A 91 -2.35 6.69 2.98
N GLY A 92 -1.62 6.79 1.87
CA GLY A 92 -0.17 6.62 1.85
C GLY A 92 0.64 7.73 2.50
N ASP A 93 -0.03 8.73 3.08
CA ASP A 93 0.62 9.79 3.86
C ASP A 93 0.44 9.63 5.38
N LEU A 94 -0.21 8.54 5.81
CA LEU A 94 -0.36 8.25 7.23
C LEU A 94 0.90 7.58 7.78
N ILE A 95 1.24 7.95 9.02
CA ILE A 95 2.31 7.30 9.79
C ILE A 95 1.67 6.66 11.01
N LEU A 96 1.80 5.34 11.13
CA LEU A 96 1.19 4.60 12.21
C LEU A 96 2.05 4.69 13.47
N GLN A 97 1.40 4.83 14.62
CA GLN A 97 2.09 4.76 15.90
C GLN A 97 2.42 3.30 16.22
N ARG A 98 3.57 3.10 16.84
CA ARG A 98 3.99 1.78 17.30
C ARG A 98 3.17 1.38 18.53
N HIS A 99 2.73 0.16 18.55
CA HIS A 99 2.05 -0.45 19.71
C HIS A 99 2.70 -1.76 20.11
#